data_bb16a3fc9c317a17bf2377db731b96ac
#
_entry.id   bb16a3fc9c317a17bf2377db731b96ac
#
_cell.length_a   1.000
_cell.length_b   1.000
_cell.length_c   1.000
_cell.angle_alpha   90.00
_cell.angle_beta   90.00
_cell.angle_gamma   90.00
#
_symmetry.space_group_name_H-M   'P 1'
#
loop_
_entity.id
_entity.type
_entity.pdbx_description
1 polymer ?
#
loop_
_entity_poly.entity_id
_entity_poly.type
_entity_poly.pdbx_seq_one_letter_code
_entity_poly.pdbx_strand_id
1 'polypeptide(L)'
;DLGSILQLFIPSLRRLHSVPLTVTYEYPNWKSTLGEDFKIYCLICPVNERLTDAYLIHYTSLAKFKGLNNAPLAVRRLLKRALSNVAKKLLANLVRQDVIMIEDEQAAFDQDPLRQPFEVNRAIRRVQGLVRRQATEESLN
;
A
#
# COMPACT_ATOMS: atom_id res chain seq x y z
N ASP A 1 -15.54 -14.69 6.68
CA ASP A 1 -14.20 -14.19 6.38
C ASP A 1 -14.29 -13.04 5.36
N LEU A 2 -13.86 -11.85 5.77
CA LEU A 2 -13.93 -10.62 4.95
C LEU A 2 -13.14 -10.76 3.65
N GLY A 3 -12.07 -11.54 3.64
CA GLY A 3 -11.27 -11.84 2.46
C GLY A 3 -12.08 -12.59 1.38
N SER A 4 -12.92 -13.52 1.79
CA SER A 4 -13.79 -14.27 0.88
C SER A 4 -14.86 -13.39 0.25
N ILE A 5 -15.40 -12.42 1.01
CA ILE A 5 -16.37 -11.44 0.50
C ILE A 5 -15.71 -10.53 -0.53
N LEU A 6 -14.51 -10.05 -0.26
CA LEU A 6 -13.76 -9.22 -1.23
C LEU A 6 -13.42 -9.99 -2.51
N GLN A 7 -13.03 -11.26 -2.39
CA GLN A 7 -12.79 -12.11 -3.56
C GLN A 7 -14.05 -12.32 -4.40
N LEU A 8 -15.23 -12.26 -3.79
CA LEU A 8 -16.50 -12.32 -4.51
C LEU A 8 -16.72 -11.08 -5.39
N PHE A 9 -16.34 -9.90 -4.88
CA PHE A 9 -16.61 -8.60 -5.51
C PHE A 9 -15.45 -8.07 -6.36
N ILE A 10 -14.23 -8.53 -6.14
CA ILE A 10 -13.07 -8.11 -6.93
C ILE A 10 -12.49 -9.34 -7.62
N PRO A 11 -12.86 -9.60 -8.91
CA PRO A 11 -12.41 -10.79 -9.64
C PRO A 11 -10.89 -10.95 -9.71
N SER A 12 -10.13 -9.86 -9.68
CA SER A 12 -8.67 -9.88 -9.61
C SER A 12 -8.13 -10.49 -8.31
N LEU A 13 -8.87 -10.39 -7.19
CA LEU A 13 -8.47 -11.03 -5.94
C LEU A 13 -8.68 -12.56 -5.92
N ARG A 14 -9.58 -13.08 -6.78
CA ARG A 14 -9.73 -14.53 -6.96
C ARG A 14 -8.53 -15.17 -7.65
N ARG A 15 -7.79 -14.38 -8.43
CA ARG A 15 -6.64 -14.81 -9.23
C ARG A 15 -5.33 -14.22 -8.68
N LEU A 16 -5.25 -14.01 -7.37
CA LEU A 16 -4.07 -13.42 -6.73
C LEU A 16 -2.75 -14.13 -7.11
N HIS A 17 -2.81 -15.43 -7.39
CA HIS A 17 -1.64 -16.18 -7.85
C HIS A 17 -1.30 -15.99 -9.34
N SER A 18 -2.21 -15.44 -10.13
CA SER A 18 -2.02 -15.28 -11.59
C SER A 18 -1.95 -13.82 -12.05
N VAL A 19 -2.27 -12.87 -11.16
CA VAL A 19 -2.22 -11.44 -11.47
C VAL A 19 -0.92 -10.86 -10.95
N PRO A 20 -0.07 -10.28 -11.80
CA PRO A 20 1.19 -9.72 -11.36
C PRO A 20 0.93 -8.51 -10.44
N LEU A 21 1.54 -8.57 -9.25
CA LEU A 21 1.67 -7.42 -8.38
C LEU A 21 2.91 -6.65 -8.83
N THR A 22 2.71 -5.44 -9.30
CA THR A 22 3.82 -4.54 -9.66
C THR A 22 3.93 -3.45 -8.61
N VAL A 23 5.11 -3.31 -8.03
CA VAL A 23 5.44 -2.22 -7.10
C VAL A 23 6.46 -1.33 -7.78
N THR A 24 6.12 -0.05 -7.89
CA THR A 24 7.01 0.99 -8.40
C THR A 24 7.33 1.93 -7.24
N TYR A 25 8.61 2.18 -7.02
CA TYR A 25 9.09 3.11 -6.02
C TYR A 25 9.68 4.34 -6.70
N GLU A 26 9.22 5.51 -6.28
CA GLU A 26 9.71 6.82 -6.70
C GLU A 26 9.78 7.69 -5.44
N TYR A 27 11.01 7.91 -4.98
CA TYR A 27 11.28 8.53 -3.67
C TYR A 27 10.44 9.79 -3.42
N PRO A 28 9.86 9.93 -2.24
CA PRO A 28 9.74 8.97 -1.14
C PRO A 28 8.50 8.07 -1.26
N ASN A 29 7.81 8.10 -2.38
CA ASN A 29 6.49 7.51 -2.60
C ASN A 29 6.59 6.13 -3.26
N TRP A 30 5.55 5.33 -3.11
CA TRP A 30 5.44 4.09 -3.86
C TRP A 30 4.01 3.86 -4.39
N LYS A 31 3.94 3.06 -5.43
CA LYS A 31 2.70 2.66 -6.09
C LYS A 31 2.68 1.15 -6.23
N SER A 32 1.62 0.53 -5.77
CA SER A 32 1.30 -0.87 -6.02
C SER A 32 0.15 -0.99 -7.00
N THR A 33 0.30 -1.87 -7.98
CA THR A 33 -0.73 -2.16 -8.98
C THR A 33 -0.97 -3.66 -8.99
N LEU A 34 -2.22 -4.08 -8.74
CA LEU A 34 -2.67 -5.46 -8.85
C LEU A 34 -3.59 -5.56 -10.07
N GLY A 35 -3.04 -6.02 -11.18
CA GLY A 35 -3.71 -5.97 -12.47
C GLY A 35 -4.05 -4.54 -12.89
N GLU A 36 -5.17 -4.40 -13.64
CA GLU A 36 -5.63 -3.09 -14.12
C GLU A 36 -6.62 -2.42 -13.16
N ASP A 37 -7.23 -3.19 -12.27
CA ASP A 37 -8.44 -2.81 -11.54
C ASP A 37 -8.15 -2.24 -10.16
N PHE A 38 -6.98 -2.53 -9.59
CA PHE A 38 -6.66 -2.11 -8.24
C PHE A 38 -5.29 -1.46 -8.18
N LYS A 39 -5.25 -0.23 -7.65
CA LYS A 39 -4.03 0.56 -7.48
C LYS A 39 -4.01 1.18 -6.09
N ILE A 40 -2.84 1.13 -5.44
CA ILE A 40 -2.57 1.82 -4.18
C ILE A 40 -1.40 2.77 -4.42
N TYR A 41 -1.54 3.99 -3.99
CA TYR A 41 -0.46 4.96 -3.87
C TYR A 41 -0.20 5.18 -2.39
N CYS A 42 1.05 5.10 -1.99
CA CYS A 42 1.49 5.50 -0.68
C CYS A 42 2.37 6.75 -0.83
N LEU A 43 1.88 7.83 -0.27
CA LEU A 43 2.61 9.09 -0.21
C LEU A 43 3.22 9.20 1.18
N ILE A 44 4.53 9.31 1.24
CA ILE A 44 5.30 9.37 2.49
C ILE A 44 5.78 10.80 2.67
N CYS A 45 5.39 11.41 3.78
CA CYS A 45 5.72 12.78 4.11
C CYS A 45 6.50 12.80 5.43
N PRO A 46 7.83 12.85 5.42
CA PRO A 46 8.63 13.03 6.62
C PRO A 46 8.28 14.37 7.27
N VAL A 47 7.92 14.36 8.57
CA VAL A 47 7.58 15.54 9.34
C VAL A 47 8.79 16.00 10.15
N ASN A 48 9.50 15.06 10.76
CA ASN A 48 10.75 15.28 11.49
C ASN A 48 11.53 13.96 11.59
N GLU A 49 12.62 13.94 12.33
CA GLU A 49 13.50 12.75 12.49
C GLU A 49 12.81 11.52 13.07
N ARG A 50 11.66 11.68 13.73
CA ARG A 50 10.93 10.60 14.42
C ARG A 50 9.49 10.43 13.95
N LEU A 51 8.99 11.32 13.10
CA LEU A 51 7.61 11.31 12.67
C LEU A 51 7.53 11.38 11.16
N THR A 52 6.79 10.44 10.60
CA THR A 52 6.48 10.39 9.17
C THR A 52 4.99 10.17 9.00
N ASP A 53 4.33 11.02 8.25
CA ASP A 53 2.96 10.84 7.83
C ASP A 53 2.91 10.00 6.55
N ALA A 54 2.02 9.03 6.49
CA ALA A 54 1.79 8.21 5.30
C ALA A 54 0.33 8.29 4.87
N TYR A 55 0.11 8.66 3.61
CA TYR A 55 -1.21 8.76 3.00
C TYR A 55 -1.40 7.63 2.01
N LEU A 56 -2.38 6.74 2.28
CA LEU A 56 -2.74 5.66 1.37
C LEU A 56 -3.97 6.06 0.55
N ILE A 57 -3.78 6.12 -0.76
CA ILE A 57 -4.84 6.41 -1.72
C ILE A 57 -5.06 5.16 -2.55
N HIS A 58 -6.27 4.61 -2.49
CA HIS A 58 -6.63 3.42 -3.28
C HIS A 58 -7.63 3.75 -4.38
N TYR A 59 -7.42 3.13 -5.52
CA TYR A 59 -8.32 3.17 -6.66
C TYR A 59 -8.78 1.77 -6.99
N THR A 60 -10.10 1.60 -7.13
CA THR A 60 -10.70 0.34 -7.56
C THR A 60 -11.61 0.62 -8.75
N SER A 61 -11.34 -0.05 -9.87
CA SER A 61 -12.22 0.02 -11.04
C SER A 61 -13.37 -0.95 -10.86
N LEU A 62 -14.59 -0.44 -10.97
CA LEU A 62 -15.82 -1.25 -11.01
C LEU A 62 -16.26 -1.55 -12.44
N ALA A 63 -15.51 -1.15 -13.46
CA ALA A 63 -15.88 -1.24 -14.86
C ALA A 63 -16.10 -2.70 -15.34
N LYS A 64 -15.41 -3.66 -14.72
CA LYS A 64 -15.50 -5.09 -15.07
C LYS A 64 -16.63 -5.84 -14.39
N PHE A 65 -17.43 -5.18 -13.53
CA PHE A 65 -18.62 -5.82 -12.96
C PHE A 65 -19.70 -5.93 -14.01
N LYS A 66 -19.78 -7.11 -14.64
CA LYS A 66 -20.84 -7.43 -15.59
C LYS A 66 -22.21 -7.28 -14.89
N GLY A 67 -23.08 -6.44 -15.42
CA GLY A 67 -24.40 -6.15 -14.85
C GLY A 67 -24.49 -4.82 -14.07
N LEU A 68 -23.39 -4.30 -13.54
CA LEU A 68 -23.41 -3.03 -12.83
C LEU A 68 -23.57 -1.84 -13.78
N ASN A 69 -23.11 -1.98 -15.03
CA ASN A 69 -23.25 -0.94 -16.03
C ASN A 69 -24.72 -0.66 -16.42
N ASN A 70 -25.58 -1.66 -16.27
CA ASN A 70 -27.01 -1.54 -16.56
C ASN A 70 -27.86 -1.22 -15.32
N ALA A 71 -27.23 -1.14 -14.12
CA ALA A 71 -27.94 -0.80 -12.90
C ALA A 71 -28.26 0.70 -12.80
N PRO A 72 -29.38 1.10 -12.20
CA PRO A 72 -29.71 2.49 -11.94
C PRO A 72 -28.58 3.22 -11.19
N LEU A 73 -28.39 4.50 -11.49
CA LEU A 73 -27.32 5.32 -10.90
C LEU A 73 -27.33 5.32 -9.36
N ALA A 74 -28.52 5.27 -8.75
CA ALA A 74 -28.66 5.20 -7.30
C ALA A 74 -28.05 3.90 -6.73
N VAL A 75 -28.32 2.77 -7.35
CA VAL A 75 -27.78 1.46 -6.97
C VAL A 75 -26.28 1.42 -7.13
N ARG A 76 -25.75 1.97 -8.23
CA ARG A 76 -24.30 2.07 -8.48
C ARG A 76 -23.61 2.90 -7.41
N ARG A 77 -24.19 4.04 -7.04
CA ARG A 77 -23.65 4.93 -5.98
C ARG A 77 -23.65 4.25 -4.61
N LEU A 78 -24.74 3.58 -4.26
CA LEU A 78 -24.85 2.85 -3.00
C LEU A 78 -23.83 1.74 -2.89
N LEU A 79 -23.71 0.91 -3.93
CA LEU A 79 -22.75 -0.19 -3.98
C LEU A 79 -21.31 0.31 -3.93
N LYS A 80 -21.00 1.37 -4.69
CA LYS A 80 -19.67 2.01 -4.64
C LYS A 80 -19.33 2.49 -3.22
N ARG A 81 -20.29 3.10 -2.52
CA ARG A 81 -20.11 3.58 -1.15
C ARG A 81 -19.89 2.43 -0.16
N ALA A 82 -20.68 1.37 -0.27
CA ALA A 82 -20.52 0.17 0.56
C ALA A 82 -19.16 -0.50 0.36
N LEU A 83 -18.76 -0.73 -0.90
CA LEU A 83 -17.46 -1.32 -1.24
C LEU A 83 -16.29 -0.44 -0.78
N SER A 84 -16.40 0.88 -0.94
CA SER A 84 -15.37 1.81 -0.46
C SER A 84 -15.21 1.75 1.07
N ASN A 85 -16.30 1.65 1.81
CA ASN A 85 -16.24 1.53 3.27
C ASN A 85 -15.61 0.21 3.73
N VAL A 86 -15.92 -0.90 3.06
CA VAL A 86 -15.29 -2.19 3.33
C VAL A 86 -13.80 -2.15 3.01
N ALA A 87 -13.43 -1.61 1.85
CA ALA A 87 -12.03 -1.46 1.45
C ALA A 87 -11.24 -0.59 2.43
N LYS A 88 -11.82 0.53 2.88
CA LYS A 88 -11.20 1.41 3.90
C LYS A 88 -10.91 0.68 5.20
N LYS A 89 -11.87 -0.10 5.72
CA LYS A 89 -11.68 -0.86 6.96
C LYS A 89 -10.57 -1.91 6.84
N LEU A 90 -10.50 -2.60 5.70
CA LEU A 90 -9.47 -3.60 5.45
C LEU A 90 -8.09 -2.97 5.34
N LEU A 91 -7.98 -1.90 4.55
CA LEU A 91 -6.72 -1.17 4.42
C LEU A 91 -6.27 -0.59 5.76
N ALA A 92 -7.18 -0.01 6.54
CA ALA A 92 -6.86 0.50 7.87
C ALA A 92 -6.30 -0.58 8.81
N ASN A 93 -6.84 -1.81 8.77
CA ASN A 93 -6.32 -2.91 9.56
C ASN A 93 -4.92 -3.37 9.11
N LEU A 94 -4.69 -3.44 7.79
CA LEU A 94 -3.37 -3.78 7.23
C LEU A 94 -2.33 -2.72 7.62
N VAL A 95 -2.66 -1.45 7.39
CA VAL A 95 -1.77 -0.32 7.73
C VAL A 95 -1.44 -0.31 9.22
N ARG A 96 -2.42 -0.57 10.08
CA ARG A 96 -2.17 -0.63 11.52
C ARG A 96 -1.17 -1.72 11.90
N GLN A 97 -1.22 -2.87 11.26
CA GLN A 97 -0.25 -3.95 11.48
C GLN A 97 1.15 -3.52 11.01
N ASP A 98 1.24 -2.90 9.84
CA ASP A 98 2.51 -2.41 9.29
C ASP A 98 3.11 -1.32 10.18
N VAL A 99 2.29 -0.38 10.68
CA VAL A 99 2.73 0.67 11.61
C VAL A 99 3.29 0.09 12.89
N ILE A 100 2.60 -0.87 13.52
CA ILE A 100 3.08 -1.54 14.74
C ILE A 100 4.44 -2.21 14.48
N MET A 101 4.58 -2.92 13.35
CA MET A 101 5.84 -3.56 13.00
C MET A 101 6.99 -2.55 12.83
N ILE A 102 6.73 -1.41 12.17
CA ILE A 102 7.73 -0.35 11.96
C ILE A 102 8.11 0.30 13.30
N GLU A 103 7.14 0.56 14.18
CA GLU A 103 7.38 1.11 15.52
C GLU A 103 8.21 0.16 16.39
N ASP A 104 7.93 -1.15 16.34
CA ASP A 104 8.69 -2.18 17.04
C ASP A 104 10.13 -2.29 16.49
N GLU A 105 10.29 -2.21 15.16
CA GLU A 105 11.59 -2.21 14.49
C GLU A 105 12.41 -0.98 14.88
N GLN A 106 11.78 0.20 14.90
CA GLN A 106 12.43 1.44 15.33
C GLN A 106 12.86 1.37 16.80
N ALA A 107 12.00 0.84 17.69
CA ALA A 107 12.33 0.67 19.10
C ALA A 107 13.52 -0.28 19.29
N ALA A 108 13.60 -1.35 18.51
CA ALA A 108 14.73 -2.28 18.54
C ALA A 108 16.02 -1.63 18.01
N PHE A 109 15.93 -0.79 16.97
CA PHE A 109 17.05 -0.04 16.45
C PHE A 109 17.57 1.00 17.46
N ASP A 110 16.68 1.70 18.15
CA ASP A 110 17.06 2.69 19.18
C ASP A 110 17.77 2.04 20.37
N GLN A 111 17.50 0.76 20.67
CA GLN A 111 18.20 0.00 21.72
C GLN A 111 19.60 -0.47 21.30
N ASP A 112 19.81 -0.79 20.04
CA ASP A 112 21.11 -1.21 19.51
C ASP A 112 21.35 -0.64 18.10
N PRO A 113 21.76 0.65 18.00
CA PRO A 113 21.98 1.34 16.74
C PRO A 113 23.13 0.76 15.89
N LEU A 114 24.00 -0.03 16.51
CA LEU A 114 25.14 -0.66 15.81
C LEU A 114 24.75 -1.98 15.16
N ARG A 115 23.58 -2.53 15.51
CA ARG A 115 23.04 -3.72 14.88
C ARG A 115 22.67 -3.43 13.43
N GLN A 116 23.42 -3.98 12.51
CA GLN A 116 23.07 -3.88 11.10
C GLN A 116 21.96 -4.89 10.78
N PRO A 117 20.75 -4.46 10.39
CA PRO A 117 19.72 -5.37 9.95
C PRO A 117 20.17 -6.06 8.66
N PHE A 118 20.12 -7.39 8.66
CA PHE A 118 20.44 -8.16 7.45
C PHE A 118 19.18 -8.25 6.57
N GLU A 119 19.16 -7.44 5.52
CA GLU A 119 18.07 -7.45 4.56
C GLU A 119 18.26 -8.59 3.53
N VAL A 120 17.35 -9.55 3.54
CA VAL A 120 17.35 -10.70 2.64
C VAL A 120 16.73 -10.34 1.28
N ASN A 121 15.74 -9.44 1.27
CA ASN A 121 15.02 -9.06 0.07
C ASN A 121 15.85 -8.10 -0.80
N ARG A 122 16.22 -8.56 -1.99
CA ARG A 122 17.01 -7.74 -2.94
C ARG A 122 16.31 -6.45 -3.36
N ALA A 123 14.98 -6.43 -3.45
CA ALA A 123 14.24 -5.23 -3.83
C ALA A 123 14.31 -4.17 -2.72
N ILE A 124 14.12 -4.56 -1.46
CA ILE A 124 14.24 -3.66 -0.31
C ILE A 124 15.65 -3.11 -0.20
N ARG A 125 16.67 -3.96 -0.37
CA ARG A 125 18.08 -3.53 -0.38
C ARG A 125 18.37 -2.48 -1.44
N ARG A 126 17.78 -2.60 -2.63
CA ARG A 126 17.89 -1.58 -3.69
C ARG A 126 17.23 -0.27 -3.30
N VAL A 127 16.04 -0.33 -2.71
CA VAL A 127 15.32 0.87 -2.21
C VAL A 127 16.14 1.56 -1.12
N GLN A 128 16.66 0.83 -0.15
CA GLN A 128 17.55 1.38 0.88
C GLN A 128 18.78 2.07 0.29
N GLY A 129 19.39 1.47 -0.75
CA GLY A 129 20.50 2.08 -1.47
C GLY A 129 20.13 3.36 -2.20
N LEU A 130 18.90 3.46 -2.74
CA LEU A 130 18.38 4.69 -3.34
C LEU A 130 18.18 5.79 -2.29
N VAL A 131 17.52 5.46 -1.19
CA VAL A 131 17.25 6.40 -0.08
C VAL A 131 18.57 7.00 0.46
N ARG A 132 19.58 6.14 0.70
CA ARG A 132 20.88 6.60 1.19
C ARG A 132 21.56 7.55 0.23
N ARG A 133 21.52 7.28 -1.08
CA ARG A 133 22.13 8.18 -2.08
C ARG A 133 21.43 9.55 -2.10
N GLN A 134 20.11 9.57 -2.10
CA GLN A 134 19.33 10.80 -2.12
C GLN A 134 19.55 11.64 -0.85
N ALA A 135 19.57 11.01 0.32
CA ALA A 135 19.89 11.69 1.58
C ALA A 135 21.29 12.30 1.57
N THR A 136 22.26 11.67 0.90
CA THR A 136 23.63 12.21 0.78
C THR A 136 23.66 13.39 -0.20
N GLU A 137 22.92 13.33 -1.30
CA GLU A 137 22.83 14.42 -2.30
C GLU A 137 22.15 15.67 -1.73
N GLU A 138 21.10 15.50 -0.91
CA GLU A 138 20.43 16.63 -0.23
C GLU A 138 21.29 17.28 0.85
N SER A 139 22.19 16.55 1.47
CA SER A 139 23.10 17.10 2.49
C SER A 139 24.26 17.90 1.90
N LEU A 140 24.47 17.86 0.57
CA LEU A 140 25.54 18.55 -0.14
C LEU A 140 25.07 19.84 -0.84
N ASN A 141 23.78 20.14 -0.84
CA ASN A 141 23.17 21.36 -1.38
C ASN A 141 22.67 22.28 -0.26
#